data_bdf22fa477ea7bfd994b8b6c513becf1
#
_entry.id   bdf22fa477ea7bfd994b8b6c513becf1
#
_cell.length_a   1.000
_cell.length_b   1.000
_cell.length_c   1.000
_cell.angle_alpha   90.00
_cell.angle_beta   90.00
_cell.angle_gamma   90.00
#
_symmetry.space_group_name_H-M   'P 1'
#
loop_
_entity.id
_entity.type
_entity.pdbx_description
1 polymer ?
#
loop_
_entity_poly.entity_id
_entity_poly.type
_entity_poly.pdbx_seq_one_letter_code
_entity_poly.pdbx_strand_id
1 'polypeptide(L)'
;MKNISMKWFVLAVILIVFSTSTVYANESVKITAPPNGAKVASPVKVCMKVHGVEVEPAKKGVNAGKGHHHLLIDVDLPKDLSQKIGKDANHVHMGDGSTCKELKLGSGKHVIRALFANGGHVPYSPAITSKVT
;
A
#
# COMPACT_ATOMS: atom_id res chain seq x y z
N MET A 1 30.94 -69.28 25.11
CA MET A 1 30.73 -68.32 24.02
C MET A 1 29.55 -67.45 24.41
N LYS A 2 29.80 -66.18 24.71
CA LYS A 2 28.74 -65.25 25.14
C LYS A 2 28.31 -64.41 23.93
N ASN A 3 27.04 -64.54 23.53
CA ASN A 3 26.45 -63.76 22.48
C ASN A 3 26.23 -62.32 23.01
N ILE A 4 26.96 -61.40 22.44
CA ILE A 4 26.75 -59.99 22.70
C ILE A 4 25.63 -59.51 21.78
N SER A 5 24.43 -59.35 22.34
CA SER A 5 23.32 -58.74 21.64
C SER A 5 23.57 -57.23 21.54
N MET A 6 23.89 -56.79 20.36
CA MET A 6 24.06 -55.37 20.02
C MET A 6 22.69 -54.73 19.80
N LYS A 7 22.16 -54.10 20.86
CA LYS A 7 20.93 -53.31 20.75
C LYS A 7 21.22 -52.03 19.97
N TRP A 8 20.71 -51.96 18.78
CA TRP A 8 20.75 -50.74 17.97
C TRP A 8 19.78 -49.73 18.58
N PHE A 9 20.33 -48.71 19.23
CA PHE A 9 19.54 -47.52 19.58
C PHE A 9 19.35 -46.66 18.32
N VAL A 10 18.18 -46.74 17.75
CA VAL A 10 17.75 -45.79 16.68
C VAL A 10 17.39 -44.50 17.40
N LEU A 11 18.29 -43.52 17.36
CA LEU A 11 17.96 -42.16 17.79
C LEU A 11 17.10 -41.54 16.67
N ALA A 12 15.79 -41.46 16.90
CA ALA A 12 14.88 -40.71 16.03
C ALA A 12 15.11 -39.20 16.29
N VAL A 13 15.87 -38.55 15.42
CA VAL A 13 16.00 -37.10 15.43
C VAL A 13 14.71 -36.52 14.86
N ILE A 14 13.83 -36.06 15.72
CA ILE A 14 12.62 -35.33 15.32
C ILE A 14 13.08 -33.95 14.87
N LEU A 15 13.15 -33.72 13.56
CA LEU A 15 13.36 -32.40 12.97
C LEU A 15 12.07 -31.60 13.16
N ILE A 16 12.03 -30.73 14.17
CA ILE A 16 10.94 -29.78 14.33
C ILE A 16 11.15 -28.67 13.30
N VAL A 17 10.44 -28.78 12.19
CA VAL A 17 10.39 -27.69 11.17
C VAL A 17 9.52 -26.57 11.76
N PHE A 18 10.16 -25.54 12.28
CA PHE A 18 9.47 -24.30 12.60
C PHE A 18 9.04 -23.63 11.30
N SER A 19 7.79 -23.84 10.88
CA SER A 19 7.16 -23.02 9.85
C SER A 19 7.01 -21.62 10.40
N THR A 20 7.92 -20.73 10.07
CA THR A 20 7.75 -19.30 10.29
C THR A 20 6.69 -18.81 9.32
N SER A 21 5.44 -18.74 9.75
CA SER A 21 4.40 -18.04 9.02
C SER A 21 4.78 -16.57 9.00
N THR A 22 5.27 -16.07 7.87
CA THR A 22 5.41 -14.65 7.63
C THR A 22 4.02 -14.05 7.61
N VAL A 23 3.64 -13.40 8.69
CA VAL A 23 2.44 -12.56 8.72
C VAL A 23 2.76 -11.36 7.82
N TYR A 24 2.31 -11.40 6.57
CA TYR A 24 2.31 -10.22 5.74
C TYR A 24 1.37 -9.21 6.39
N ALA A 25 1.90 -8.09 6.87
CA ALA A 25 1.09 -6.97 7.29
C ALA A 25 0.16 -6.60 6.11
N ASN A 26 -1.14 -6.56 6.36
CA ASN A 26 -2.12 -6.26 5.32
C ASN A 26 -2.03 -4.75 5.05
N GLU A 27 -1.14 -4.38 4.13
CA GLU A 27 -0.90 -3.00 3.76
C GLU A 27 -2.14 -2.45 3.05
N SER A 28 -2.62 -1.30 3.50
CA SER A 28 -3.81 -0.69 2.92
C SER A 28 -3.80 0.83 3.00
N VAL A 29 -4.54 1.46 2.11
CA VAL A 29 -4.92 2.86 2.18
C VAL A 29 -6.44 2.98 2.11
N LYS A 30 -7.00 3.89 2.89
CA LYS A 30 -8.44 4.20 2.87
C LYS A 30 -8.62 5.70 2.67
N ILE A 31 -9.50 6.07 1.74
CA ILE A 31 -10.03 7.43 1.66
C ILE A 31 -11.04 7.57 2.81
N THR A 32 -10.73 8.45 3.75
CA THR A 32 -11.55 8.68 4.95
C THR A 32 -12.55 9.83 4.77
N ALA A 33 -12.30 10.71 3.81
CA ALA A 33 -13.18 11.78 3.38
C ALA A 33 -12.92 12.10 1.90
N PRO A 34 -13.96 12.37 1.09
CA PRO A 34 -15.38 12.21 1.40
C PRO A 34 -15.80 10.74 1.47
N PRO A 35 -16.95 10.40 2.08
CA PRO A 35 -17.50 9.05 1.99
C PRO A 35 -17.91 8.73 0.54
N ASN A 36 -17.89 7.44 0.18
CA ASN A 36 -18.34 7.00 -1.13
C ASN A 36 -19.82 7.41 -1.37
N GLY A 37 -20.10 7.93 -2.55
CA GLY A 37 -21.43 8.41 -2.93
C GLY A 37 -21.82 9.78 -2.36
N ALA A 38 -20.92 10.49 -1.66
CA ALA A 38 -21.20 11.79 -1.10
C ALA A 38 -21.44 12.86 -2.19
N LYS A 39 -22.39 13.75 -1.93
CA LYS A 39 -22.60 14.97 -2.72
C LYS A 39 -21.88 16.11 -1.98
N VAL A 40 -20.85 16.66 -2.62
CA VAL A 40 -19.99 17.67 -2.00
C VAL A 40 -19.77 18.84 -2.96
N ALA A 41 -19.51 20.01 -2.39
CA ALA A 41 -19.14 21.19 -3.15
C ALA A 41 -17.63 21.22 -3.44
N SER A 42 -17.21 21.82 -4.56
CA SER A 42 -15.81 22.10 -4.84
C SER A 42 -15.37 23.40 -4.13
N PRO A 43 -14.14 23.46 -3.57
CA PRO A 43 -13.13 22.42 -3.54
C PRO A 43 -13.48 21.26 -2.58
N VAL A 44 -13.11 20.05 -2.98
CA VAL A 44 -13.37 18.83 -2.21
C VAL A 44 -12.12 18.48 -1.40
N LYS A 45 -12.26 18.39 -0.07
CA LYS A 45 -11.17 17.93 0.79
C LYS A 45 -11.15 16.41 0.81
N VAL A 46 -10.07 15.82 0.28
CA VAL A 46 -9.86 14.37 0.27
C VAL A 46 -8.79 14.03 1.30
N CYS A 47 -9.14 13.13 2.22
CA CYS A 47 -8.21 12.66 3.27
C CYS A 47 -8.04 11.14 3.17
N MET A 48 -6.84 10.66 3.48
CA MET A 48 -6.47 9.26 3.47
C MET A 48 -5.81 8.83 4.77
N LYS A 49 -5.96 7.56 5.09
CA LYS A 49 -5.26 6.87 6.18
C LYS A 49 -4.66 5.58 5.67
N VAL A 50 -3.43 5.29 6.06
CA VAL A 50 -2.73 4.03 5.75
C VAL A 50 -2.71 3.10 6.94
N HIS A 51 -2.54 1.81 6.66
CA HIS A 51 -2.26 0.76 7.63
C HIS A 51 -1.15 -0.14 7.06
N GLY A 52 -0.23 -0.60 7.90
CA GLY A 52 0.88 -1.48 7.50
C GLY A 52 2.01 -0.80 6.73
N VAL A 53 1.86 0.47 6.38
CA VAL A 53 2.90 1.33 5.80
C VAL A 53 2.93 2.68 6.52
N GLU A 54 3.98 3.46 6.30
CA GLU A 54 4.17 4.77 6.94
C GLU A 54 4.26 5.88 5.89
N VAL A 55 3.57 6.99 6.12
CA VAL A 55 3.66 8.18 5.25
C VAL A 55 4.91 8.97 5.59
N GLU A 56 5.70 9.29 4.57
CA GLU A 56 6.82 10.20 4.70
C GLU A 56 6.99 11.08 3.44
N PRO A 57 7.63 12.25 3.56
CA PRO A 57 7.90 13.09 2.39
C PRO A 57 8.81 12.41 1.36
N ALA A 58 8.54 12.62 0.07
CA ALA A 58 9.31 12.05 -1.04
C ALA A 58 10.80 12.43 -0.99
N LYS A 59 11.14 13.59 -0.44
CA LYS A 59 12.53 14.05 -0.27
C LYS A 59 13.40 13.14 0.59
N LYS A 60 12.80 12.26 1.38
CA LYS A 60 13.53 11.26 2.18
C LYS A 60 14.01 10.06 1.38
N GLY A 61 13.66 10.00 0.09
CA GLY A 61 14.05 8.90 -0.80
C GLY A 61 13.25 7.63 -0.57
N VAL A 62 13.77 6.52 -1.09
CA VAL A 62 13.10 5.21 -1.01
C VAL A 62 13.49 4.51 0.27
N ASN A 63 12.51 4.32 1.16
CA ASN A 63 12.65 3.59 2.42
C ASN A 63 11.60 2.46 2.45
N ALA A 64 11.99 1.27 2.89
CA ALA A 64 11.11 0.10 2.94
C ALA A 64 9.88 0.36 3.82
N GLY A 65 8.68 0.01 3.33
CA GLY A 65 7.42 0.19 4.04
C GLY A 65 6.97 1.65 4.20
N LYS A 66 7.61 2.59 3.52
CA LYS A 66 7.31 4.02 3.60
C LYS A 66 7.03 4.61 2.23
N GLY A 67 6.34 5.73 2.22
CA GLY A 67 6.01 6.43 0.98
C GLY A 67 5.02 7.56 1.16
N HIS A 68 4.35 7.93 0.08
CA HIS A 68 3.43 9.05 0.06
C HIS A 68 2.23 8.79 -0.85
N HIS A 69 1.21 9.59 -0.65
CA HIS A 69 -0.04 9.48 -1.39
C HIS A 69 0.05 10.10 -2.78
N HIS A 70 -0.63 9.46 -3.72
CA HIS A 70 -1.05 10.01 -5.00
C HIS A 70 -2.56 9.89 -5.11
N LEU A 71 -3.21 10.85 -5.75
CA LEU A 71 -4.63 10.78 -6.10
C LEU A 71 -4.78 10.72 -7.60
N LEU A 72 -5.56 9.77 -8.06
CA LEU A 72 -5.95 9.59 -9.45
C LEU A 72 -7.40 10.05 -9.61
N ILE A 73 -7.63 11.04 -10.49
CA ILE A 73 -8.93 11.66 -10.67
C ILE A 73 -9.48 11.21 -12.03
N ASP A 74 -10.58 10.45 -12.03
CA ASP A 74 -11.27 9.96 -13.22
C ASP A 74 -10.40 9.12 -14.17
N VAL A 75 -9.34 8.54 -13.66
CA VAL A 75 -8.45 7.61 -14.37
C VAL A 75 -8.29 6.31 -13.61
N ASP A 76 -7.96 5.24 -14.32
CA ASP A 76 -7.72 3.94 -13.73
C ASP A 76 -6.31 3.80 -13.16
N LEU A 77 -6.09 2.73 -12.40
CA LEU A 77 -4.77 2.37 -11.92
C LEU A 77 -3.81 2.12 -13.10
N PRO A 78 -2.53 2.46 -12.94
CA PRO A 78 -1.51 2.08 -13.92
C PRO A 78 -1.52 0.57 -14.18
N LYS A 79 -1.42 0.17 -15.43
CA LYS A 79 -1.31 -1.25 -15.80
C LYS A 79 0.04 -1.85 -15.37
N ASP A 80 1.08 -1.03 -15.39
CA ASP A 80 2.42 -1.39 -14.97
C ASP A 80 2.79 -0.63 -13.70
N LEU A 81 2.80 -1.34 -12.56
CA LEU A 81 3.13 -0.80 -11.26
C LEU A 81 4.65 -0.62 -11.04
N SER A 82 5.49 -1.03 -11.98
CA SER A 82 6.94 -0.83 -11.91
C SER A 82 7.38 0.55 -12.38
N GLN A 83 6.46 1.31 -13.00
CA GLN A 83 6.74 2.64 -13.53
C GLN A 83 6.38 3.74 -12.54
N LYS A 84 7.07 4.85 -12.61
CA LYS A 84 6.73 6.05 -11.84
C LYS A 84 5.35 6.57 -12.21
N ILE A 85 4.59 6.98 -11.19
CA ILE A 85 3.32 7.68 -11.40
C ILE A 85 3.60 9.05 -12.03
N GLY A 86 2.90 9.39 -13.11
CA GLY A 86 2.95 10.71 -13.72
C GLY A 86 2.39 11.81 -12.82
N LYS A 87 2.62 13.06 -13.20
CA LYS A 87 2.08 14.24 -12.54
C LYS A 87 1.40 15.12 -13.58
N ASP A 88 0.08 15.25 -13.48
CA ASP A 88 -0.76 16.09 -14.35
C ASP A 88 -2.06 16.44 -13.62
N ALA A 89 -3.04 16.97 -14.33
CA ALA A 89 -4.33 17.35 -13.76
C ALA A 89 -5.11 16.18 -13.15
N ASN A 90 -4.90 14.96 -13.67
CA ASN A 90 -5.56 13.73 -13.22
C ASN A 90 -4.70 12.89 -12.25
N HIS A 91 -3.42 13.23 -12.09
CA HIS A 91 -2.47 12.55 -11.24
C HIS A 91 -1.89 13.55 -10.24
N VAL A 92 -2.49 13.62 -9.06
CA VAL A 92 -2.11 14.57 -8.01
C VAL A 92 -1.06 13.94 -7.10
N HIS A 93 0.09 14.57 -6.99
CA HIS A 93 1.22 14.15 -6.18
C HIS A 93 1.19 14.84 -4.81
N MET A 94 1.32 14.06 -3.73
CA MET A 94 1.34 14.55 -2.35
C MET A 94 2.70 14.26 -1.69
N GLY A 95 3.76 14.69 -2.37
CA GLY A 95 5.15 14.37 -1.99
C GLY A 95 5.68 15.09 -0.75
N ASP A 96 4.91 15.98 -0.14
CA ASP A 96 5.21 16.63 1.13
C ASP A 96 4.91 15.76 2.36
N GLY A 97 4.29 14.57 2.14
CA GLY A 97 3.85 13.68 3.21
C GLY A 97 2.50 14.06 3.82
N SER A 98 1.75 14.96 3.17
CA SER A 98 0.39 15.29 3.61
C SER A 98 -0.57 14.11 3.43
N THR A 99 -1.60 14.07 4.27
CA THR A 99 -2.64 13.02 4.26
C THR A 99 -3.99 13.54 3.78
N CYS A 100 -4.12 14.83 3.57
CA CYS A 100 -5.31 15.48 3.00
C CYS A 100 -4.92 16.42 1.87
N LYS A 101 -5.80 16.55 0.88
CA LYS A 101 -5.65 17.46 -0.26
C LYS A 101 -6.98 18.06 -0.66
N GLU A 102 -7.00 19.35 -0.91
CA GLU A 102 -8.15 20.00 -1.53
C GLU A 102 -8.05 19.91 -3.06
N LEU A 103 -9.13 19.41 -3.68
CA LEU A 103 -9.25 19.24 -5.13
C LEU A 103 -10.32 20.17 -5.68
N LYS A 104 -9.97 20.99 -6.66
CA LYS A 104 -10.93 21.73 -7.44
C LYS A 104 -11.45 20.83 -8.56
N LEU A 105 -12.69 20.38 -8.44
CA LEU A 105 -13.35 19.51 -9.39
C LEU A 105 -14.50 20.25 -10.05
N GLY A 106 -14.73 19.95 -11.33
CA GLY A 106 -15.95 20.40 -12.03
C GLY A 106 -17.19 19.74 -11.44
N SER A 107 -18.36 20.26 -11.80
CA SER A 107 -19.63 19.62 -11.43
C SER A 107 -19.79 18.28 -12.13
N GLY A 108 -20.49 17.35 -11.48
CA GLY A 108 -20.76 16.03 -12.00
C GLY A 108 -20.14 14.92 -11.13
N LYS A 109 -20.23 13.71 -11.66
CA LYS A 109 -19.73 12.51 -10.99
C LYS A 109 -18.21 12.37 -11.23
N HIS A 110 -17.46 12.13 -10.16
CA HIS A 110 -16.02 11.89 -10.23
C HIS A 110 -15.65 10.60 -9.49
N VAL A 111 -14.60 9.95 -9.96
CA VAL A 111 -13.97 8.83 -9.26
C VAL A 111 -12.60 9.30 -8.75
N ILE A 112 -12.40 9.22 -7.46
CA ILE A 112 -11.12 9.55 -6.82
C ILE A 112 -10.50 8.26 -6.31
N ARG A 113 -9.29 7.95 -6.74
CA ARG A 113 -8.50 6.80 -6.26
C ARG A 113 -7.31 7.29 -5.47
N ALA A 114 -7.09 6.72 -4.30
CA ALA A 114 -5.82 6.83 -3.62
C ALA A 114 -4.89 5.73 -4.14
N LEU A 115 -3.63 6.06 -4.41
CA LEU A 115 -2.58 5.13 -4.77
C LEU A 115 -1.34 5.48 -3.96
N PHE A 116 -0.87 4.54 -3.14
CA PHE A 116 0.29 4.76 -2.31
C PHE A 116 1.56 4.33 -3.05
N ALA A 117 2.59 5.16 -3.02
CA ALA A 117 3.85 4.92 -3.71
C ALA A 117 5.05 5.12 -2.79
N ASN A 118 6.16 4.47 -3.11
CA ASN A 118 7.43 4.68 -2.42
C ASN A 118 8.01 6.09 -2.68
N GLY A 119 9.10 6.42 -2.02
CA GLY A 119 9.76 7.73 -2.19
C GLY A 119 10.24 8.03 -3.60
N GLY A 120 10.38 7.02 -4.46
CA GLY A 120 10.71 7.14 -5.88
C GLY A 120 9.49 7.31 -6.79
N HIS A 121 8.29 7.51 -6.24
CA HIS A 121 7.01 7.63 -6.97
C HIS A 121 6.57 6.36 -7.70
N VAL A 122 7.12 5.21 -7.32
CA VAL A 122 6.73 3.91 -7.88
C VAL A 122 5.69 3.27 -6.95
N PRO A 123 4.51 2.86 -7.46
CA PRO A 123 3.50 2.19 -6.66
C PRO A 123 4.04 0.92 -6.00
N TYR A 124 3.47 0.58 -4.86
CA TYR A 124 3.67 -0.75 -4.30
C TYR A 124 2.99 -1.82 -5.17
N SER A 125 3.54 -3.03 -5.18
CA SER A 125 2.95 -4.17 -5.87
C SER A 125 2.87 -5.36 -4.89
N PRO A 126 1.67 -5.85 -4.60
CA PRO A 126 0.35 -5.42 -5.09
C PRO A 126 0.03 -3.95 -4.79
N ALA A 127 -0.84 -3.32 -5.60
CA ALA A 127 -1.19 -1.91 -5.42
C ALA A 127 -1.89 -1.67 -4.07
N ILE A 128 -1.39 -0.69 -3.32
CA ILE A 128 -2.03 -0.19 -2.10
C ILE A 128 -2.95 0.97 -2.53
N THR A 129 -4.24 0.69 -2.65
CA THR A 129 -5.21 1.58 -3.29
C THR A 129 -6.60 1.49 -2.69
N SER A 130 -7.37 2.57 -2.81
CA SER A 130 -8.81 2.61 -2.55
C SER A 130 -9.46 3.67 -3.43
N LYS A 131 -10.79 3.63 -3.57
CA LYS A 131 -11.53 4.61 -4.38
C LYS A 131 -12.84 5.02 -3.73
N VAL A 132 -13.28 6.22 -4.07
CA VAL A 132 -14.65 6.73 -3.82
C VAL A 132 -15.21 7.33 -5.12
N THR A 133 -16.53 7.38 -5.21
CA THR A 133 -17.25 7.96 -6.34
C THR A 133 -18.20 9.02 -5.83
#